data_be7f06890ba0606255c759f399968673
#
_entry.id   be7f06890ba0606255c759f399968673
#
_cell.length_a   1.000
_cell.length_b   1.000
_cell.length_c   1.000
_cell.angle_alpha   90.00
_cell.angle_beta   90.00
_cell.angle_gamma   90.00
#
_symmetry.space_group_name_H-M   'P 1'
#
loop_
_entity.id
_entity.type
_entity.pdbx_description
1 polymer ?
#
loop_
_entity_poly.entity_id
_entity_poly.type
_entity_poly.pdbx_seq_one_letter_code
_entity_poly.pdbx_strand_id
1 'polypeptide(L)'
;EMKSDGSPVTVIDQAVEMRLREMISDAYPDHGIDGEEYGEINPEKGYVWVLDPIDGTLPFIAGIPVYGTLIALLQDGIPVLGIIDIPATGERWVGVTGSQTKHNGAPSRVRACENLSQAMLSTSNIDFYDGQDLQILERLKAATRLTVYGGSCMAYAQIASGRIDVGIDVTFDIYDYLALVPI
;
A
#
# COMPACT_ATOMS: atom_id res chain seq x y z
N GLU A 1 -8.99 -18.57 5.24
CA GLU A 1 -7.92 -19.38 5.87
C GLU A 1 -6.96 -18.46 6.61
N MET A 2 -6.00 -19.05 7.35
CA MET A 2 -4.96 -18.29 8.05
C MET A 2 -3.62 -18.71 7.47
N LYS A 3 -2.73 -17.75 7.19
CA LYS A 3 -1.35 -18.01 6.78
C LYS A 3 -0.52 -18.55 7.96
N SER A 4 0.69 -19.00 7.71
CA SER A 4 1.59 -19.56 8.74
C SER A 4 1.99 -18.52 9.80
N ASP A 5 1.96 -17.25 9.47
CA ASP A 5 2.22 -16.12 10.36
C ASP A 5 0.98 -15.66 11.15
N GLY A 6 -0.18 -16.31 10.93
CA GLY A 6 -1.45 -15.98 11.58
C GLY A 6 -2.24 -14.87 10.90
N SER A 7 -1.79 -14.32 9.77
CA SER A 7 -2.58 -13.38 8.98
C SER A 7 -3.69 -14.09 8.20
N PRO A 8 -4.84 -13.44 7.97
CA PRO A 8 -5.90 -14.04 7.18
C PRO A 8 -5.57 -13.96 5.68
N VAL A 9 -5.95 -15.00 4.94
CA VAL A 9 -5.97 -15.02 3.48
C VAL A 9 -7.32 -15.52 3.00
N THR A 10 -7.83 -14.96 1.92
CA THR A 10 -9.07 -15.42 1.32
C THR A 10 -8.81 -16.04 -0.06
N VAL A 11 -9.77 -16.81 -0.56
CA VAL A 11 -9.71 -17.33 -1.94
C VAL A 11 -9.75 -16.19 -2.98
N ILE A 12 -10.15 -14.99 -2.54
CA ILE A 12 -10.21 -13.82 -3.42
C ILE A 12 -8.80 -13.25 -3.61
N ASP A 13 -7.99 -13.14 -2.55
CA ASP A 13 -6.58 -12.69 -2.64
C ASP A 13 -5.83 -13.53 -3.69
N GLN A 14 -5.95 -14.85 -3.56
CA GLN A 14 -5.32 -15.80 -4.49
C GLN A 14 -5.84 -15.66 -5.93
N ALA A 15 -7.15 -15.48 -6.11
CA ALA A 15 -7.75 -15.34 -7.44
C ALA A 15 -7.35 -14.01 -8.10
N VAL A 16 -7.28 -12.92 -7.34
CA VAL A 16 -6.85 -11.61 -7.82
C VAL A 16 -5.39 -11.66 -8.24
N GLU A 17 -4.50 -12.20 -7.40
CA GLU A 17 -3.09 -12.30 -7.75
C GLU A 17 -2.86 -13.17 -8.98
N MET A 18 -3.52 -14.33 -9.06
CA MET A 18 -3.43 -15.21 -10.24
C MET A 18 -3.82 -14.45 -11.52
N ARG A 19 -4.91 -13.69 -11.45
CA ARG A 19 -5.37 -12.90 -12.60
C ARG A 19 -4.39 -11.80 -12.99
N LEU A 20 -3.81 -11.10 -12.02
CA LEU A 20 -2.77 -10.08 -12.28
C LEU A 20 -1.54 -10.71 -12.92
N ARG A 21 -1.08 -11.87 -12.43
CA ARG A 21 0.05 -12.62 -13.00
C ARG A 21 -0.18 -13.01 -14.45
N GLU A 22 -1.36 -13.53 -14.78
CA GLU A 22 -1.74 -13.86 -16.16
C GLU A 22 -1.64 -12.61 -17.05
N MET A 23 -2.28 -11.51 -16.65
CA MET A 23 -2.28 -10.27 -17.44
C MET A 23 -0.88 -9.69 -17.63
N ILE A 24 -0.05 -9.73 -16.59
CA ILE A 24 1.33 -9.25 -16.66
C ILE A 24 2.17 -10.15 -17.58
N SER A 25 2.09 -11.47 -17.42
CA SER A 25 2.86 -12.42 -18.22
C SER A 25 2.49 -12.34 -19.72
N ASP A 26 1.21 -12.11 -20.02
CA ASP A 26 0.74 -11.94 -21.40
C ASP A 26 1.25 -10.63 -22.02
N ALA A 27 1.25 -9.53 -21.24
CA ALA A 27 1.64 -8.21 -21.74
C ALA A 27 3.16 -7.97 -21.70
N TYR A 28 3.86 -8.56 -20.72
CA TYR A 28 5.28 -8.35 -20.42
C TYR A 28 5.98 -9.68 -20.10
N PRO A 29 6.14 -10.58 -21.12
CA PRO A 29 6.69 -11.93 -20.89
C PRO A 29 8.14 -11.96 -20.40
N ASP A 30 8.87 -10.86 -20.54
CA ASP A 30 10.25 -10.71 -20.08
C ASP A 30 10.38 -10.07 -18.70
N HIS A 31 9.27 -9.76 -18.01
CA HIS A 31 9.30 -9.22 -16.65
C HIS A 31 9.22 -10.34 -15.61
N GLY A 32 9.78 -10.09 -14.44
CA GLY A 32 9.57 -10.90 -13.23
C GLY A 32 8.30 -10.48 -12.51
N ILE A 33 7.82 -11.35 -11.61
CA ILE A 33 6.68 -11.08 -10.74
C ILE A 33 7.01 -11.63 -9.35
N ASP A 34 6.77 -10.81 -8.33
CA ASP A 34 6.81 -11.19 -6.92
C ASP A 34 5.47 -10.83 -6.28
N GLY A 35 4.73 -11.81 -5.82
CA GLY A 35 3.40 -11.62 -5.25
C GLY A 35 3.28 -12.25 -3.88
N GLU A 36 2.52 -11.62 -3.03
CA GLU A 36 2.34 -11.98 -1.63
C GLU A 36 1.83 -13.41 -1.43
N GLU A 37 0.98 -13.91 -2.34
CA GLU A 37 0.32 -15.20 -2.21
C GLU A 37 1.08 -16.35 -2.88
N TYR A 38 1.77 -16.08 -4.00
CA TYR A 38 2.44 -17.11 -4.81
C TYR A 38 3.96 -16.90 -4.96
N GLY A 39 4.53 -15.85 -4.32
CA GLY A 39 5.96 -15.60 -4.32
C GLY A 39 6.52 -15.19 -5.68
N GLU A 40 7.79 -15.50 -5.91
CA GLU A 40 8.59 -14.98 -7.03
C GLU A 40 8.55 -15.86 -8.27
N ILE A 41 8.51 -15.21 -9.44
CA ILE A 41 8.79 -15.80 -10.76
C ILE A 41 9.78 -14.88 -11.47
N ASN A 42 10.93 -15.41 -11.92
CA ASN A 42 11.97 -14.69 -12.66
C ASN A 42 12.44 -13.38 -11.95
N PRO A 43 12.80 -13.41 -10.66
CA PRO A 43 13.15 -12.20 -9.91
C PRO A 43 14.45 -11.52 -10.39
N GLU A 44 15.27 -12.23 -11.19
CA GLU A 44 16.51 -11.73 -11.79
C GLU A 44 16.30 -10.82 -13.01
N LYS A 45 15.06 -10.63 -13.45
CA LYS A 45 14.75 -9.74 -14.58
C LYS A 45 14.95 -8.28 -14.19
N GLY A 46 15.35 -7.45 -15.17
CA GLY A 46 15.54 -6.02 -14.96
C GLY A 46 14.24 -5.27 -14.57
N TYR A 47 13.07 -5.84 -14.90
CA TYR A 47 11.76 -5.36 -14.46
C TYR A 47 11.05 -6.44 -13.67
N VAL A 48 10.59 -6.11 -12.45
CA VAL A 48 9.84 -7.00 -11.56
C VAL A 48 8.58 -6.30 -11.05
N TRP A 49 7.43 -6.93 -11.23
CA TRP A 49 6.17 -6.50 -10.64
C TRP A 49 6.03 -7.05 -9.22
N VAL A 50 5.72 -6.18 -8.27
CA VAL A 50 5.43 -6.57 -6.88
C VAL A 50 3.95 -6.36 -6.62
N LEU A 51 3.28 -7.39 -6.11
CA LEU A 51 1.81 -7.45 -6.04
C LEU A 51 1.35 -7.77 -4.62
N ASP A 52 0.50 -6.91 -4.08
CA ASP A 52 -0.40 -7.24 -2.98
C ASP A 52 -1.84 -7.23 -3.54
N PRO A 53 -2.47 -8.38 -3.65
CA PRO A 53 -3.82 -8.48 -4.22
C PRO A 53 -4.88 -7.79 -3.36
N ILE A 54 -4.80 -7.87 -2.03
CA ILE A 54 -5.74 -7.24 -1.11
C ILE A 54 -5.02 -6.77 0.17
N ASP A 55 -4.37 -5.60 0.09
CA ASP A 55 -3.96 -4.90 1.31
C ASP A 55 -5.19 -4.58 2.17
N GLY A 56 -5.07 -4.84 3.45
CA GLY A 56 -6.19 -4.70 4.37
C GLY A 56 -7.16 -5.88 4.32
N THR A 57 -6.69 -7.12 4.37
CA THR A 57 -7.52 -8.33 4.37
C THR A 57 -8.53 -8.35 5.53
N LEU A 58 -8.18 -7.83 6.72
CA LEU A 58 -9.14 -7.71 7.83
C LEU A 58 -10.29 -6.75 7.53
N PRO A 59 -10.07 -5.52 7.08
CA PRO A 59 -11.12 -4.64 6.54
C PRO A 59 -11.96 -5.31 5.44
N PHE A 60 -11.31 -6.01 4.49
CA PHE A 60 -12.02 -6.73 3.44
C PHE A 60 -13.01 -7.75 3.99
N ILE A 61 -12.58 -8.62 4.91
CA ILE A 61 -13.42 -9.62 5.56
C ILE A 61 -14.57 -8.97 6.35
N ALA A 62 -14.29 -7.84 6.99
CA ALA A 62 -15.26 -7.09 7.77
C ALA A 62 -16.24 -6.26 6.92
N GLY A 63 -16.02 -6.16 5.60
CA GLY A 63 -16.83 -5.33 4.69
C GLY A 63 -16.58 -3.82 4.84
N ILE A 64 -15.42 -3.43 5.39
CA ILE A 64 -15.00 -2.04 5.53
C ILE A 64 -14.25 -1.62 4.26
N PRO A 65 -14.70 -0.60 3.50
CA PRO A 65 -14.23 -0.32 2.13
C PRO A 65 -12.92 0.47 2.07
N VAL A 66 -11.92 0.08 2.86
CA VAL A 66 -10.58 0.72 2.90
C VAL A 66 -9.47 -0.21 2.39
N TYR A 67 -9.83 -1.43 2.00
CA TYR A 67 -8.91 -2.38 1.36
C TYR A 67 -8.63 -1.99 -0.09
N GLY A 68 -7.48 -2.42 -0.60
CA GLY A 68 -7.10 -2.14 -1.98
C GLY A 68 -6.10 -3.12 -2.55
N THR A 69 -5.83 -2.99 -3.84
CA THR A 69 -4.76 -3.71 -4.53
C THR A 69 -3.55 -2.79 -4.68
N LEU A 70 -2.38 -3.27 -4.27
CA LEU A 70 -1.11 -2.58 -4.45
C LEU A 70 -0.31 -3.23 -5.57
N ILE A 71 0.17 -2.41 -6.51
CA ILE A 71 1.02 -2.88 -7.61
C ILE A 71 2.22 -1.95 -7.73
N ALA A 72 3.42 -2.50 -7.61
CA ALA A 72 4.64 -1.78 -7.92
C ALA A 72 5.31 -2.39 -9.15
N LEU A 73 6.00 -1.55 -9.94
CA LEU A 73 6.98 -2.00 -10.93
C LEU A 73 8.35 -1.53 -10.48
N LEU A 74 9.26 -2.48 -10.33
CA LEU A 74 10.67 -2.21 -10.07
C LEU A 74 11.45 -2.26 -11.36
N GLN A 75 12.40 -1.35 -11.50
CA GLN A 75 13.47 -1.42 -12.50
C GLN A 75 14.80 -1.55 -11.76
N ASP A 76 15.50 -2.67 -11.98
CA ASP A 76 16.75 -2.98 -11.30
C ASP A 76 16.66 -2.81 -9.76
N GLY A 77 15.54 -3.27 -9.18
CA GLY A 77 15.25 -3.21 -7.75
C GLY A 77 14.73 -1.85 -7.24
N ILE A 78 14.57 -0.85 -8.10
CA ILE A 78 14.10 0.50 -7.72
C ILE A 78 12.64 0.67 -8.16
N PRO A 79 11.71 1.06 -7.27
CA PRO A 79 10.32 1.34 -7.64
C PRO A 79 10.22 2.50 -8.63
N VAL A 80 9.68 2.25 -9.83
CA VAL A 80 9.50 3.25 -10.88
C VAL A 80 8.04 3.56 -11.17
N LEU A 81 7.11 2.66 -10.81
CA LEU A 81 5.67 2.87 -10.91
C LEU A 81 5.01 2.28 -9.67
N GLY A 82 3.99 2.94 -9.17
CA GLY A 82 3.13 2.48 -8.08
C GLY A 82 1.66 2.72 -8.39
N ILE A 83 0.82 1.78 -8.00
CA ILE A 83 -0.63 1.87 -8.10
C ILE A 83 -1.24 1.48 -6.76
N ILE A 84 -2.13 2.32 -6.24
CA ILE A 84 -3.08 1.98 -5.18
C ILE A 84 -4.47 2.01 -5.81
N ASP A 85 -5.14 0.87 -5.85
CA ASP A 85 -6.51 0.76 -6.37
C ASP A 85 -7.47 0.38 -5.26
N ILE A 86 -8.49 1.20 -5.01
CA ILE A 86 -9.52 0.97 -4.00
C ILE A 86 -10.83 0.63 -4.72
N PRO A 87 -11.08 -0.63 -5.02
CA PRO A 87 -12.21 -1.02 -5.87
C PRO A 87 -13.58 -0.70 -5.25
N ALA A 88 -13.66 -0.70 -3.92
CA ALA A 88 -14.91 -0.41 -3.21
C ALA A 88 -15.42 1.02 -3.42
N THR A 89 -14.54 1.98 -3.66
CA THR A 89 -14.89 3.40 -3.91
C THR A 89 -14.64 3.82 -5.34
N GLY A 90 -14.01 2.97 -6.16
CA GLY A 90 -13.63 3.30 -7.54
C GLY A 90 -12.53 4.36 -7.62
N GLU A 91 -11.66 4.41 -6.61
CA GLU A 91 -10.56 5.34 -6.55
C GLU A 91 -9.25 4.64 -6.88
N ARG A 92 -8.40 5.31 -7.69
CA ARG A 92 -7.09 4.80 -8.07
C ARG A 92 -6.05 5.90 -8.08
N TRP A 93 -4.94 5.66 -7.39
CA TRP A 93 -3.75 6.50 -7.46
C TRP A 93 -2.68 5.81 -8.30
N VAL A 94 -2.03 6.58 -9.16
CA VAL A 94 -0.93 6.10 -10.02
C VAL A 94 0.21 7.10 -9.90
N GLY A 95 1.34 6.62 -9.42
CA GLY A 95 2.60 7.36 -9.35
C GLY A 95 3.63 6.76 -10.30
N VAL A 96 4.37 7.61 -10.99
CA VAL A 96 5.53 7.24 -11.82
C VAL A 96 6.68 8.12 -11.40
N THR A 97 7.81 7.54 -11.07
CA THR A 97 9.01 8.28 -10.61
C THR A 97 9.37 9.41 -11.57
N GLY A 98 9.54 10.61 -11.03
CA GLY A 98 9.80 11.83 -11.80
C GLY A 98 8.56 12.49 -12.44
N SER A 99 7.36 11.95 -12.20
CA SER A 99 6.10 12.51 -12.69
C SER A 99 5.17 12.87 -11.53
N GLN A 100 4.15 13.66 -11.81
CA GLN A 100 3.13 13.97 -10.82
C GLN A 100 2.15 12.81 -10.66
N THR A 101 1.92 12.41 -9.41
CA THR A 101 0.89 11.42 -9.06
C THR A 101 -0.49 11.84 -9.55
N LYS A 102 -1.26 10.86 -9.99
CA LYS A 102 -2.64 11.05 -10.47
C LYS A 102 -3.61 10.25 -9.60
N HIS A 103 -4.72 10.89 -9.22
CA HIS A 103 -5.88 10.28 -8.61
C HIS A 103 -7.03 10.28 -9.62
N ASN A 104 -7.50 9.11 -10.04
CA ASN A 104 -8.50 8.93 -11.09
C ASN A 104 -8.18 9.76 -12.36
N GLY A 105 -6.90 9.80 -12.74
CA GLY A 105 -6.43 10.55 -13.91
C GLY A 105 -6.19 12.04 -13.68
N ALA A 106 -6.69 12.64 -12.61
CA ALA A 106 -6.42 14.03 -12.26
C ALA A 106 -5.16 14.18 -11.40
N PRO A 107 -4.42 15.28 -11.50
CA PRO A 107 -3.26 15.54 -10.66
C PRO A 107 -3.58 15.49 -9.16
N SER A 108 -2.78 14.75 -8.39
CA SER A 108 -2.88 14.65 -6.93
C SER A 108 -1.66 15.27 -6.28
N ARG A 109 -1.82 15.89 -5.11
CA ARG A 109 -0.73 16.54 -4.38
C ARG A 109 -0.97 16.47 -2.88
N VAL A 110 0.11 16.32 -2.13
CA VAL A 110 0.12 16.55 -0.70
C VAL A 110 -0.25 18.00 -0.39
N ARG A 111 -0.86 18.25 0.77
CA ARG A 111 -1.08 19.62 1.25
C ARG A 111 0.19 20.16 1.94
N ALA A 112 0.30 21.47 2.02
CA ALA A 112 1.33 22.10 2.85
C ALA A 112 1.02 21.83 4.33
N CYS A 113 1.99 21.27 5.07
CA CYS A 113 1.95 21.06 6.51
C CYS A 113 3.29 21.51 7.10
N GLU A 114 3.34 22.68 7.73
CA GLU A 114 4.60 23.30 8.14
C GLU A 114 5.23 22.63 9.37
N ASN A 115 4.42 22.00 10.22
CA ASN A 115 4.91 21.33 11.42
C ASN A 115 3.94 20.26 11.91
N LEU A 116 4.45 19.31 12.71
CA LEU A 116 3.69 18.16 13.21
C LEU A 116 2.46 18.55 14.04
N SER A 117 2.50 19.67 14.75
CA SER A 117 1.37 20.11 15.58
C SER A 117 0.13 20.50 14.78
N GLN A 118 0.25 20.59 13.44
CA GLN A 118 -0.86 20.83 12.52
C GLN A 118 -1.24 19.57 11.74
N ALA A 119 -0.39 18.54 11.81
CA ALA A 119 -0.52 17.33 11.02
C ALA A 119 -1.66 16.41 11.50
N MET A 120 -2.27 15.73 10.54
CA MET A 120 -3.09 14.55 10.77
C MET A 120 -2.23 13.31 10.56
N LEU A 121 -2.12 12.49 11.60
CA LEU A 121 -1.44 11.20 11.61
C LEU A 121 -2.45 10.09 11.27
N SER A 122 -2.02 9.10 10.51
CA SER A 122 -2.74 7.83 10.34
C SER A 122 -1.87 6.64 10.74
N THR A 123 -2.49 5.64 11.33
CA THR A 123 -1.91 4.31 11.57
C THR A 123 -3.00 3.26 11.43
N SER A 124 -2.65 2.04 10.99
CA SER A 124 -3.64 0.99 10.71
C SER A 124 -4.24 0.43 12.00
N ASN A 125 -3.49 -0.31 12.78
CA ASN A 125 -3.99 -0.95 14.00
C ASN A 125 -3.00 -0.79 15.16
N ILE A 126 -3.48 -0.22 16.26
CA ILE A 126 -2.66 -0.03 17.47
C ILE A 126 -2.22 -1.36 18.10
N ASP A 127 -2.96 -2.44 17.88
CA ASP A 127 -2.65 -3.76 18.42
C ASP A 127 -1.40 -4.40 17.76
N PHE A 128 -0.91 -3.83 16.66
CA PHE A 128 0.34 -4.25 16.03
C PHE A 128 1.59 -3.68 16.71
N TYR A 129 1.40 -2.68 17.59
CA TYR A 129 2.50 -1.98 18.25
C TYR A 129 2.76 -2.55 19.62
N ASP A 130 4.02 -2.83 19.92
CA ASP A 130 4.46 -3.18 21.26
C ASP A 130 5.76 -2.45 21.65
N GLY A 131 6.18 -2.58 22.90
CA GLY A 131 7.49 -2.15 23.40
C GLY A 131 7.89 -0.74 22.96
N GLN A 132 8.96 -0.65 22.17
CA GLN A 132 9.53 0.62 21.71
C GLN A 132 8.66 1.27 20.63
N ASP A 133 8.05 0.49 19.75
CA ASP A 133 7.25 0.99 18.64
C ASP A 133 5.98 1.70 19.16
N LEU A 134 5.34 1.14 20.18
CA LEU A 134 4.22 1.78 20.84
C LEU A 134 4.64 3.13 21.46
N GLN A 135 5.84 3.22 22.07
CA GLN A 135 6.33 4.48 22.61
C GLN A 135 6.60 5.53 21.52
N ILE A 136 7.06 5.10 20.33
CA ILE A 136 7.25 5.97 19.17
C ILE A 136 5.90 6.49 18.69
N LEU A 137 4.92 5.60 18.52
CA LEU A 137 3.55 5.97 18.13
C LEU A 137 2.95 6.99 19.09
N GLU A 138 3.03 6.75 20.42
CA GLU A 138 2.47 7.67 21.42
C GLU A 138 3.15 9.05 21.40
N ARG A 139 4.46 9.12 21.13
CA ARG A 139 5.16 10.41 20.96
C ARG A 139 4.71 11.14 19.70
N LEU A 140 4.50 10.42 18.58
CA LEU A 140 3.97 11.00 17.34
C LEU A 140 2.54 11.51 17.54
N LYS A 141 1.68 10.73 18.17
CA LYS A 141 0.31 11.14 18.52
C LYS A 141 0.29 12.41 19.36
N ALA A 142 1.17 12.51 20.36
CA ALA A 142 1.28 13.70 21.21
C ALA A 142 1.82 14.94 20.44
N ALA A 143 2.60 14.74 19.38
CA ALA A 143 3.17 15.81 18.58
C ALA A 143 2.25 16.26 17.43
N THR A 144 1.25 15.45 17.04
CA THR A 144 0.33 15.72 15.94
C THR A 144 -1.00 16.27 16.44
N ARG A 145 -1.76 16.90 15.53
CA ARG A 145 -3.06 17.51 15.86
C ARG A 145 -4.17 16.47 16.06
N LEU A 146 -4.23 15.47 15.21
CA LEU A 146 -5.28 14.45 15.18
C LEU A 146 -4.66 13.12 14.75
N THR A 147 -5.25 12.01 15.22
CA THR A 147 -4.87 10.66 14.77
C THR A 147 -6.09 9.93 14.23
N VAL A 148 -5.93 9.26 13.09
CA VAL A 148 -6.92 8.39 12.45
C VAL A 148 -6.40 6.96 12.46
N TYR A 149 -7.27 5.98 12.61
CA TYR A 149 -6.92 4.57 12.68
C TYR A 149 -7.63 3.75 11.60
N GLY A 150 -7.02 2.65 11.18
CA GLY A 150 -7.68 1.61 10.39
C GLY A 150 -7.83 1.93 8.90
N GLY A 151 -6.90 2.67 8.32
CA GLY A 151 -7.02 3.11 6.92
C GLY A 151 -6.41 2.17 5.88
N SER A 152 -5.59 1.18 6.24
CA SER A 152 -4.83 0.34 5.29
C SER A 152 -4.18 1.19 4.19
N CYS A 153 -4.00 0.69 2.96
CA CYS A 153 -3.44 1.45 1.85
C CYS A 153 -4.24 2.71 1.49
N MET A 154 -5.55 2.76 1.79
CA MET A 154 -6.36 3.96 1.60
C MET A 154 -5.79 5.16 2.37
N ALA A 155 -5.26 4.96 3.59
CA ALA A 155 -4.66 6.03 4.37
C ALA A 155 -3.46 6.67 3.65
N TYR A 156 -2.59 5.86 3.06
CA TYR A 156 -1.44 6.32 2.29
C TYR A 156 -1.86 7.03 1.00
N ALA A 157 -2.89 6.52 0.32
CA ALA A 157 -3.50 7.19 -0.82
C ALA A 157 -4.07 8.58 -0.45
N GLN A 158 -4.61 8.72 0.77
CA GLN A 158 -5.09 10.02 1.27
C GLN A 158 -3.95 10.97 1.63
N ILE A 159 -2.74 10.48 1.93
CA ILE A 159 -1.54 11.33 2.04
C ILE A 159 -1.23 11.95 0.68
N ALA A 160 -1.17 11.15 -0.38
CA ALA A 160 -0.96 11.62 -1.75
C ALA A 160 -2.04 12.62 -2.22
N SER A 161 -3.22 12.58 -1.62
CA SER A 161 -4.34 13.51 -1.89
C SER A 161 -4.38 14.73 -0.97
N GLY A 162 -3.42 14.88 -0.03
CA GLY A 162 -3.33 16.01 0.88
C GLY A 162 -4.42 16.05 1.97
N ARG A 163 -5.04 14.91 2.30
CA ARG A 163 -6.04 14.79 3.37
C ARG A 163 -5.44 14.32 4.69
N ILE A 164 -4.39 13.50 4.62
CA ILE A 164 -3.57 13.02 5.74
C ILE A 164 -2.16 13.54 5.51
N ASP A 165 -1.38 13.79 6.55
CA ASP A 165 -0.05 14.36 6.44
C ASP A 165 1.06 13.35 6.73
N VAL A 166 0.81 12.42 7.66
CA VAL A 166 1.78 11.42 8.11
C VAL A 166 1.10 10.06 8.23
N GLY A 167 1.70 9.04 7.64
CA GLY A 167 1.36 7.64 7.86
C GLY A 167 2.49 6.96 8.63
N ILE A 168 2.14 6.10 9.57
CA ILE A 168 3.10 5.23 10.25
C ILE A 168 2.43 3.90 10.52
N ASP A 169 3.11 2.83 10.16
CA ASP A 169 2.74 1.48 10.53
C ASP A 169 3.99 0.67 10.85
N VAL A 170 3.82 -0.46 11.51
CA VAL A 170 4.83 -1.45 11.81
C VAL A 170 4.51 -2.73 11.05
N THR A 171 5.45 -3.64 10.96
CA THR A 171 5.28 -4.95 10.30
C THR A 171 5.00 -4.88 8.79
N PHE A 172 5.40 -3.80 8.12
CA PHE A 172 5.33 -3.72 6.66
C PHE A 172 6.21 -4.77 5.99
N ASP A 173 5.65 -5.46 5.00
CA ASP A 173 6.42 -6.21 4.02
C ASP A 173 6.63 -5.39 2.73
N ILE A 174 7.42 -5.93 1.81
CA ILE A 174 7.71 -5.28 0.52
C ILE A 174 6.43 -5.05 -0.30
N TYR A 175 5.46 -5.92 -0.16
CA TYR A 175 4.16 -5.84 -0.84
C TYR A 175 3.35 -4.62 -0.40
N ASP A 176 3.45 -4.22 0.88
CA ASP A 176 2.71 -3.10 1.46
C ASP A 176 3.23 -1.74 1.03
N TYR A 177 4.57 -1.57 0.86
CA TYR A 177 5.14 -0.23 0.72
C TYR A 177 5.76 0.09 -0.65
N LEU A 178 6.21 -0.90 -1.43
CA LEU A 178 6.90 -0.60 -2.69
C LEU A 178 6.01 0.15 -3.69
N ALA A 179 4.69 -0.10 -3.68
CA ALA A 179 3.75 0.65 -4.50
C ALA A 179 3.57 2.11 -4.04
N LEU A 180 3.81 2.40 -2.74
CA LEU A 180 3.63 3.74 -2.18
C LEU A 180 4.76 4.68 -2.57
N VAL A 181 5.97 4.15 -2.80
CA VAL A 181 7.20 4.95 -3.04
C VAL A 181 7.08 5.90 -4.24
N PRO A 182 6.54 5.51 -5.41
CA PRO A 182 6.39 6.42 -6.54
C PRO A 182 5.16 7.35 -6.44
N ILE A 183 4.25 7.10 -5.49
CA ILE A 183 3.00 7.85 -5.28
C ILE A 183 3.19 9.02 -4.33
#